data_0339ca63a9dc77dc062ae1ffb5074a86
#
_entry.id   0339ca63a9dc77dc062ae1ffb5074a86
#
_cell.length_a   1.000
_cell.length_b   1.000
_cell.length_c   1.000
_cell.angle_alpha   90.00
_cell.angle_beta   90.00
_cell.angle_gamma   90.00
#
_symmetry.space_group_name_H-M   'P 1'
#
loop_
_entity.id
_entity.type
_entity.pdbx_description
1 polymer ?
#
loop_
_entity_poly.entity_id
_entity_poly.type
_entity_poly.pdbx_seq_one_letter_code
_entity_poly.pdbx_strand_id
1 'polypeptide(L)'
;MRRRIRGVLALTLVFALVLTCPVQAERVLASGRTPLDTSRSNNVYNIQLAIASLDGTTVEDGAFFSFNDTVGPRTASYGYKNGINGRGVKIMGGGVAQVATTLYLALKGIPGIQYAEKKAYTTFTDAYTTKANAILVDYKAGTDFSFYNESGQDFGIDMWIRNGYVYCQLVSDDSGGGKWGDGYSEIYLTGSSAQINNIELAAYSIDDTNLQHGQKFSFNDVVGPRTERYGYRRALNGRGVMVVGGGVAQVASAIHMAVKNLDCVEITEKTIYRNYNQDYVSDISDAIALDYGDDIDYVFRYTGYGTLCIYTHVQDDVLICEIYEYY
;
A
#
# COMPACT_ATOMS: atom_id res chain seq x y z
N MET A 1 66.81 -48.08 -1.98
CA MET A 1 66.49 -46.63 -1.88
C MET A 1 65.19 -46.36 -2.58
N ARG A 2 64.05 -46.26 -1.84
CA ARG A 2 62.74 -45.97 -2.43
C ARG A 2 62.35 -44.55 -2.00
N ARG A 3 62.33 -43.63 -2.98
CA ARG A 3 61.85 -42.25 -2.79
C ARG A 3 60.31 -42.25 -2.80
N ARG A 4 59.68 -41.81 -1.71
CA ARG A 4 58.24 -41.52 -1.60
C ARG A 4 58.00 -40.12 -2.14
N ILE A 5 57.21 -40.02 -3.19
CA ILE A 5 56.66 -38.76 -3.72
C ILE A 5 55.40 -38.44 -2.88
N ARG A 6 55.41 -37.35 -2.13
CA ARG A 6 54.21 -36.83 -1.43
C ARG A 6 53.51 -35.90 -2.43
N GLY A 7 52.37 -36.36 -2.91
CA GLY A 7 51.47 -35.49 -3.68
C GLY A 7 50.76 -34.54 -2.73
N VAL A 8 50.90 -33.23 -3.01
CA VAL A 8 50.14 -32.16 -2.39
C VAL A 8 48.86 -32.00 -3.20
N LEU A 9 47.72 -32.35 -2.57
CA LEU A 9 46.40 -32.10 -3.15
C LEU A 9 46.04 -30.63 -2.91
N ALA A 10 46.11 -29.81 -3.95
CA ALA A 10 45.60 -28.45 -3.89
C ALA A 10 44.10 -28.47 -4.01
N LEU A 11 43.41 -28.16 -2.90
CA LEU A 11 41.98 -27.99 -2.83
C LEU A 11 41.64 -26.58 -3.38
N THR A 12 41.22 -26.50 -4.63
CA THR A 12 40.73 -25.24 -5.23
C THR A 12 39.32 -25.00 -4.70
N LEU A 13 39.17 -24.07 -3.76
CA LEU A 13 37.88 -23.56 -3.31
C LEU A 13 37.31 -22.67 -4.41
N VAL A 14 36.32 -23.18 -5.15
CA VAL A 14 35.52 -22.34 -6.06
C VAL A 14 34.54 -21.57 -5.21
N PHE A 15 34.81 -20.29 -4.97
CA PHE A 15 33.82 -19.35 -4.45
C PHE A 15 32.79 -19.08 -5.56
N ALA A 16 31.64 -19.73 -5.49
CA ALA A 16 30.48 -19.30 -6.27
C ALA A 16 30.01 -17.95 -5.72
N LEU A 17 30.35 -16.88 -6.42
CA LEU A 17 29.79 -15.57 -6.17
C LEU A 17 28.30 -15.64 -6.57
N VAL A 18 27.42 -15.88 -5.60
CA VAL A 18 25.99 -15.69 -5.80
C VAL A 18 25.79 -14.19 -5.91
N LEU A 19 25.70 -13.71 -7.15
CA LEU A 19 25.18 -12.38 -7.44
C LEU A 19 23.69 -12.40 -7.05
N THR A 20 23.40 -12.06 -5.81
CA THR A 20 22.04 -11.65 -5.44
C THR A 20 21.81 -10.32 -6.13
N CYS A 21 21.09 -10.32 -7.28
CA CYS A 21 20.46 -9.10 -7.73
C CYS A 21 19.61 -8.59 -6.55
N PRO A 22 19.81 -7.35 -6.09
CA PRO A 22 18.86 -6.77 -5.17
C PRO A 22 17.49 -6.78 -5.89
N VAL A 23 16.50 -7.42 -5.32
CA VAL A 23 15.11 -7.23 -5.73
C VAL A 23 14.85 -5.77 -5.39
N GLN A 24 14.74 -4.95 -6.42
CA GLN A 24 14.47 -3.53 -6.28
C GLN A 24 13.02 -3.42 -5.85
N ALA A 25 12.75 -2.84 -4.70
CA ALA A 25 11.39 -2.61 -4.24
C ALA A 25 10.71 -1.63 -5.22
N GLU A 26 9.55 -2.03 -5.72
CA GLU A 26 8.70 -1.19 -6.56
C GLU A 26 8.22 0.00 -5.73
N ARG A 27 8.26 1.20 -6.32
CA ARG A 27 7.78 2.42 -5.68
C ARG A 27 6.27 2.51 -5.82
N VAL A 28 5.54 2.66 -4.71
CA VAL A 28 4.12 2.96 -4.75
C VAL A 28 3.91 4.43 -5.13
N LEU A 29 3.22 4.66 -6.24
CA LEU A 29 2.88 5.99 -6.76
C LEU A 29 1.56 6.50 -6.19
N ALA A 30 0.60 5.60 -6.03
CA ALA A 30 -0.70 5.90 -5.45
C ALA A 30 -1.41 4.62 -5.04
N SER A 31 -2.37 4.72 -4.14
CA SER A 31 -3.15 3.59 -3.68
C SER A 31 -4.65 3.88 -3.60
N GLY A 32 -5.45 2.82 -3.65
CA GLY A 32 -6.89 2.89 -3.46
C GLY A 32 -7.41 1.60 -2.84
N ARG A 33 -8.48 1.68 -2.04
CA ARG A 33 -9.13 0.49 -1.50
C ARG A 33 -10.63 0.64 -1.40
N THR A 34 -11.33 -0.47 -1.42
CA THR A 34 -12.77 -0.54 -1.19
C THR A 34 -13.12 -1.69 -0.24
N PRO A 35 -14.03 -1.51 0.73
CA PRO A 35 -14.45 -2.59 1.62
C PRO A 35 -15.17 -3.69 0.83
N LEU A 36 -14.86 -4.94 1.14
CA LEU A 36 -15.40 -6.14 0.50
C LEU A 36 -16.46 -6.80 1.38
N ASP A 37 -17.67 -6.95 0.85
CA ASP A 37 -18.71 -7.76 1.48
C ASP A 37 -18.42 -9.26 1.28
N THR A 38 -17.74 -9.86 2.26
CA THR A 38 -17.35 -11.27 2.23
C THR A 38 -18.53 -12.23 2.34
N SER A 39 -19.73 -11.77 2.70
CA SER A 39 -20.96 -12.58 2.74
C SER A 39 -21.47 -12.93 1.33
N ARG A 40 -21.07 -12.16 0.32
CA ARG A 40 -21.44 -12.35 -1.09
C ARG A 40 -20.39 -13.21 -1.82
N SER A 41 -20.31 -14.49 -1.52
CA SER A 41 -19.26 -15.39 -2.03
C SER A 41 -19.04 -15.36 -3.55
N ASN A 42 -20.12 -15.23 -4.35
CA ASN A 42 -20.00 -15.13 -5.80
C ASN A 42 -19.41 -13.79 -6.26
N ASN A 43 -19.69 -12.67 -5.54
CA ASN A 43 -19.05 -11.39 -5.81
C ASN A 43 -17.56 -11.48 -5.51
N VAL A 44 -17.19 -12.02 -4.34
CA VAL A 44 -15.78 -12.22 -3.95
C VAL A 44 -15.04 -13.02 -5.01
N TYR A 45 -15.62 -14.14 -5.46
CA TYR A 45 -15.04 -14.98 -6.50
C TYR A 45 -14.85 -14.21 -7.84
N ASN A 46 -15.85 -13.45 -8.28
CA ASN A 46 -15.77 -12.65 -9.51
C ASN A 46 -14.73 -11.52 -9.40
N ILE A 47 -14.62 -10.91 -8.22
CA ILE A 47 -13.60 -9.89 -7.92
C ILE A 47 -12.21 -10.50 -8.01
N GLN A 48 -11.98 -11.69 -7.42
CA GLN A 48 -10.70 -12.40 -7.51
C GLN A 48 -10.30 -12.70 -8.96
N LEU A 49 -11.25 -13.15 -9.80
CA LEU A 49 -10.99 -13.37 -11.23
C LEU A 49 -10.61 -12.09 -11.96
N ALA A 50 -11.30 -10.98 -11.69
CA ALA A 50 -10.98 -9.70 -12.33
C ALA A 50 -9.62 -9.15 -11.85
N ILE A 51 -9.31 -9.28 -10.56
CA ILE A 51 -8.00 -8.93 -10.00
C ILE A 51 -6.91 -9.74 -10.70
N ALA A 52 -7.05 -11.05 -10.82
CA ALA A 52 -6.05 -11.91 -11.47
C ALA A 52 -5.74 -11.54 -12.94
N SER A 53 -6.63 -10.79 -13.60
CA SER A 53 -6.40 -10.28 -14.95
C SER A 53 -5.72 -8.91 -14.97
N LEU A 54 -5.75 -8.18 -13.85
CA LEU A 54 -5.22 -6.80 -13.74
C LEU A 54 -3.89 -6.75 -13.01
N ASP A 55 -3.74 -7.61 -12.00
CA ASP A 55 -2.55 -7.67 -11.17
C ASP A 55 -1.29 -7.92 -12.00
N GLY A 56 -0.25 -7.12 -11.80
CA GLY A 56 0.98 -7.14 -12.59
C GLY A 56 0.87 -6.51 -13.98
N THR A 57 -0.25 -5.82 -14.33
CA THR A 57 -0.35 -5.11 -15.61
C THR A 57 0.46 -3.82 -15.57
N THR A 58 1.36 -3.62 -16.55
CA THR A 58 2.07 -2.35 -16.74
C THR A 58 1.32 -1.46 -17.73
N VAL A 59 1.21 -0.17 -17.43
CA VAL A 59 0.67 0.87 -18.31
C VAL A 59 1.78 1.89 -18.60
N GLU A 60 2.35 1.80 -19.80
CA GLU A 60 3.43 2.69 -20.24
C GLU A 60 2.96 4.14 -20.36
N ASP A 61 3.89 5.10 -20.22
CA ASP A 61 3.59 6.52 -20.48
C ASP A 61 3.14 6.73 -21.93
N GLY A 62 2.07 7.50 -22.12
CA GLY A 62 1.38 7.68 -23.40
C GLY A 62 0.47 6.52 -23.81
N ALA A 63 0.44 5.38 -23.08
CA ALA A 63 -0.37 4.23 -23.43
C ALA A 63 -1.85 4.41 -23.08
N PHE A 64 -2.69 3.76 -23.86
CA PHE A 64 -4.13 3.62 -23.60
C PHE A 64 -4.40 2.34 -22.80
N PHE A 65 -5.16 2.46 -21.72
CA PHE A 65 -5.65 1.34 -20.93
C PHE A 65 -7.16 1.21 -21.04
N SER A 66 -7.65 -0.03 -21.20
CA SER A 66 -9.07 -0.41 -21.16
C SER A 66 -9.29 -1.52 -20.14
N PHE A 67 -10.15 -1.25 -19.18
CA PHE A 67 -10.55 -2.25 -18.18
C PHE A 67 -11.24 -3.45 -18.81
N ASN A 68 -12.12 -3.20 -19.80
CA ASN A 68 -12.83 -4.26 -20.47
C ASN A 68 -11.93 -5.15 -21.31
N ASP A 69 -10.93 -4.59 -21.99
CA ASP A 69 -9.98 -5.35 -22.79
C ASP A 69 -9.08 -6.20 -21.90
N THR A 70 -8.64 -5.67 -20.77
CA THR A 70 -7.76 -6.36 -19.81
C THR A 70 -8.49 -7.49 -19.09
N VAL A 71 -9.69 -7.21 -18.52
CA VAL A 71 -10.44 -8.19 -17.72
C VAL A 71 -11.24 -9.18 -18.59
N GLY A 72 -11.57 -8.79 -19.81
CA GLY A 72 -12.27 -9.64 -20.78
C GLY A 72 -13.76 -9.84 -20.47
N PRO A 73 -14.42 -10.77 -21.20
CA PRO A 73 -15.85 -11.04 -21.08
C PRO A 73 -16.23 -11.69 -19.74
N ARG A 74 -17.23 -11.14 -19.04
CA ARG A 74 -17.74 -11.70 -17.78
C ARG A 74 -18.79 -12.77 -18.06
N THR A 75 -18.37 -13.93 -18.51
CA THR A 75 -19.25 -15.06 -18.86
C THR A 75 -18.92 -16.33 -18.07
N ALA A 76 -19.84 -17.30 -18.06
CA ALA A 76 -19.61 -18.59 -17.41
C ALA A 76 -18.41 -19.36 -18.01
N SER A 77 -18.15 -19.18 -19.32
CA SER A 77 -16.99 -19.79 -20.00
C SER A 77 -15.65 -19.25 -19.52
N TYR A 78 -15.64 -18.04 -19.01
CA TYR A 78 -14.48 -17.40 -18.34
C TYR A 78 -14.50 -17.59 -16.82
N GLY A 79 -15.35 -18.50 -16.30
CA GLY A 79 -15.41 -18.84 -14.88
C GLY A 79 -16.26 -17.91 -14.02
N TYR A 80 -16.83 -16.84 -14.57
CA TYR A 80 -17.63 -15.90 -13.79
C TYR A 80 -18.95 -16.53 -13.31
N LYS A 81 -19.43 -16.07 -12.16
CA LYS A 81 -20.66 -16.51 -11.49
C LYS A 81 -21.69 -15.38 -11.44
N ASN A 82 -22.96 -15.75 -11.26
CA ASN A 82 -24.01 -14.77 -10.98
C ASN A 82 -23.77 -14.14 -9.59
N GLY A 83 -23.47 -12.85 -9.56
CA GLY A 83 -23.28 -12.02 -8.36
C GLY A 83 -24.17 -10.78 -8.40
N ILE A 84 -24.08 -9.92 -7.38
CA ILE A 84 -24.86 -8.69 -7.28
C ILE A 84 -24.03 -7.52 -7.82
N ASN A 85 -24.60 -6.74 -8.74
CA ASN A 85 -23.94 -5.53 -9.25
C ASN A 85 -24.21 -4.31 -8.36
N GLY A 86 -23.58 -3.18 -8.65
CA GLY A 86 -23.73 -1.93 -7.88
C GLY A 86 -25.16 -1.35 -7.82
N ARG A 87 -26.12 -1.90 -8.59
CA ARG A 87 -27.56 -1.55 -8.54
C ARG A 87 -28.38 -2.52 -7.67
N GLY A 88 -27.74 -3.52 -7.06
CA GLY A 88 -28.42 -4.57 -6.31
C GLY A 88 -29.03 -5.67 -7.19
N VAL A 89 -28.69 -5.71 -8.49
CA VAL A 89 -29.26 -6.68 -9.43
C VAL A 89 -28.30 -7.87 -9.61
N LYS A 90 -28.86 -9.09 -9.60
CA LYS A 90 -28.11 -10.32 -9.84
C LYS A 90 -27.79 -10.49 -11.32
N ILE A 91 -26.50 -10.46 -11.66
CA ILE A 91 -25.99 -10.59 -13.04
C ILE A 91 -24.74 -11.47 -13.07
N MET A 92 -24.40 -11.99 -14.24
CA MET A 92 -23.11 -12.65 -14.49
C MET A 92 -21.97 -11.63 -14.30
N GLY A 93 -20.93 -11.98 -13.53
CA GLY A 93 -19.83 -11.08 -13.22
C GLY A 93 -20.18 -9.98 -12.21
N GLY A 94 -21.30 -10.10 -11.47
CA GLY A 94 -21.63 -9.16 -10.38
C GLY A 94 -20.50 -9.07 -9.36
N GLY A 95 -20.12 -7.84 -8.98
CA GLY A 95 -18.95 -7.53 -8.14
C GLY A 95 -17.79 -6.88 -8.91
N VAL A 96 -17.57 -7.21 -10.19
CA VAL A 96 -16.40 -6.75 -10.97
C VAL A 96 -16.28 -5.22 -11.06
N ALA A 97 -17.37 -4.47 -11.07
CA ALA A 97 -17.36 -3.01 -11.04
C ALA A 97 -16.66 -2.41 -9.80
N GLN A 98 -16.58 -3.17 -8.69
CA GLN A 98 -15.82 -2.77 -7.52
C GLN A 98 -14.31 -2.74 -7.81
N VAL A 99 -13.81 -3.67 -8.63
CA VAL A 99 -12.39 -3.70 -9.04
C VAL A 99 -12.03 -2.46 -9.86
N ALA A 100 -12.86 -2.12 -10.87
CA ALA A 100 -12.70 -0.88 -11.65
C ALA A 100 -12.78 0.38 -10.76
N THR A 101 -13.63 0.36 -9.75
CA THR A 101 -13.75 1.46 -8.78
C THR A 101 -12.49 1.57 -7.92
N THR A 102 -11.92 0.46 -7.45
CA THR A 102 -10.71 0.46 -6.64
C THR A 102 -9.51 0.98 -7.45
N LEU A 103 -9.38 0.55 -8.71
CA LEU A 103 -8.38 1.10 -9.65
C LEU A 103 -8.57 2.61 -9.87
N TYR A 104 -9.82 3.06 -10.09
CA TYR A 104 -10.10 4.49 -10.23
C TYR A 104 -9.69 5.30 -8.99
N LEU A 105 -9.92 4.76 -7.79
CA LEU A 105 -9.52 5.44 -6.55
C LEU A 105 -8.01 5.62 -6.44
N ALA A 106 -7.22 4.62 -6.87
CA ALA A 106 -5.77 4.74 -6.95
C ALA A 106 -5.34 5.79 -7.99
N LEU A 107 -5.91 5.72 -9.22
CA LEU A 107 -5.59 6.63 -10.31
C LEU A 107 -5.89 8.12 -10.01
N LYS A 108 -6.80 8.41 -9.08
CA LYS A 108 -7.07 9.80 -8.67
C LYS A 108 -5.86 10.51 -8.06
N GLY A 109 -4.92 9.76 -7.49
CA GLY A 109 -3.68 10.28 -6.92
C GLY A 109 -2.59 10.56 -7.96
N ILE A 110 -2.77 10.11 -9.22
CA ILE A 110 -1.75 10.27 -10.26
C ILE A 110 -2.06 11.47 -11.15
N PRO A 111 -1.21 12.52 -11.17
CA PRO A 111 -1.31 13.60 -12.15
C PRO A 111 -1.11 13.07 -13.59
N GLY A 112 -1.81 13.66 -14.56
CA GLY A 112 -1.62 13.30 -15.97
C GLY A 112 -2.45 12.11 -16.45
N ILE A 113 -3.35 11.54 -15.64
CA ILE A 113 -4.31 10.54 -16.12
C ILE A 113 -5.44 11.23 -16.88
N GLN A 114 -5.59 10.89 -18.17
CA GLN A 114 -6.64 11.40 -19.04
C GLN A 114 -7.72 10.33 -19.24
N TYR A 115 -8.87 10.48 -18.56
CA TYR A 115 -9.96 9.51 -18.67
C TYR A 115 -10.62 9.59 -20.05
N ALA A 116 -10.53 8.53 -20.85
CA ALA A 116 -11.21 8.39 -22.14
C ALA A 116 -12.68 8.01 -21.94
N GLU A 117 -12.95 7.02 -21.06
CA GLU A 117 -14.29 6.68 -20.61
C GLU A 117 -14.30 6.46 -19.09
N LYS A 118 -15.13 7.22 -18.40
CA LYS A 118 -15.39 7.11 -16.97
C LYS A 118 -16.85 7.39 -16.68
N LYS A 119 -17.62 6.36 -16.41
CA LYS A 119 -19.05 6.45 -16.15
C LYS A 119 -19.38 6.00 -14.74
N ALA A 120 -19.98 6.88 -13.96
CA ALA A 120 -20.49 6.52 -12.64
C ALA A 120 -21.88 5.87 -12.73
N TYR A 121 -22.24 5.07 -11.73
CA TYR A 121 -23.58 4.55 -11.58
C TYR A 121 -24.61 5.68 -11.39
N THR A 122 -25.70 5.69 -12.16
CA THR A 122 -26.83 6.60 -11.92
C THR A 122 -27.64 6.21 -10.69
N THR A 123 -27.78 4.87 -10.45
CA THR A 123 -28.35 4.30 -9.23
C THR A 123 -27.31 3.36 -8.63
N PHE A 124 -26.87 3.64 -7.42
CA PHE A 124 -25.87 2.86 -6.69
C PHE A 124 -26.42 2.52 -5.32
N THR A 125 -26.48 1.24 -4.99
CA THR A 125 -27.07 0.69 -3.76
C THR A 125 -26.08 -0.06 -2.91
N ASP A 126 -24.85 -0.24 -3.40
CA ASP A 126 -23.80 -0.90 -2.67
C ASP A 126 -23.07 0.08 -1.74
N ALA A 127 -22.33 -0.45 -0.75
CA ALA A 127 -21.71 0.34 0.31
C ALA A 127 -20.18 0.43 0.22
N TYR A 128 -19.57 -0.14 -0.84
CA TYR A 128 -18.10 -0.17 -0.94
C TYR A 128 -17.48 1.19 -1.30
N THR A 129 -18.27 2.15 -1.78
CA THR A 129 -17.80 3.51 -2.07
C THR A 129 -18.98 4.49 -2.15
N THR A 130 -18.69 5.78 -2.38
CA THR A 130 -19.74 6.77 -2.68
C THR A 130 -20.23 6.61 -4.11
N LYS A 131 -21.49 7.00 -4.39
CA LYS A 131 -22.07 6.97 -5.74
C LYS A 131 -21.22 7.71 -6.78
N ALA A 132 -20.58 8.82 -6.39
CA ALA A 132 -19.75 9.63 -7.28
C ALA A 132 -18.47 8.93 -7.74
N ASN A 133 -17.95 8.03 -6.91
CA ASN A 133 -16.75 7.24 -7.19
C ASN A 133 -17.06 5.86 -7.78
N ALA A 134 -18.32 5.39 -7.70
CA ALA A 134 -18.71 4.06 -8.15
C ALA A 134 -18.68 3.96 -9.69
N ILE A 135 -17.64 3.34 -10.22
CA ILE A 135 -17.43 3.16 -11.66
C ILE A 135 -18.34 2.06 -12.20
N LEU A 136 -19.06 2.38 -13.28
CA LEU A 136 -19.87 1.43 -14.03
C LEU A 136 -19.04 0.83 -15.17
N VAL A 137 -18.91 -0.49 -15.17
CA VAL A 137 -18.37 -1.25 -16.29
C VAL A 137 -19.37 -2.33 -16.72
N ASP A 138 -19.57 -2.48 -18.02
CA ASP A 138 -20.44 -3.52 -18.62
C ASP A 138 -19.87 -3.93 -19.98
N TYR A 139 -19.19 -5.07 -20.01
CA TYR A 139 -18.55 -5.60 -21.22
C TYR A 139 -19.55 -5.79 -22.36
N LYS A 140 -20.73 -6.34 -22.06
CA LYS A 140 -21.77 -6.63 -23.08
C LYS A 140 -22.37 -5.35 -23.65
N ALA A 141 -22.53 -4.33 -22.84
CA ALA A 141 -23.06 -3.03 -23.26
C ALA A 141 -21.97 -2.10 -23.82
N GLY A 142 -20.70 -2.51 -23.81
CA GLY A 142 -19.57 -1.69 -24.23
C GLY A 142 -19.28 -0.51 -23.31
N THR A 143 -19.82 -0.50 -22.07
CA THR A 143 -19.47 0.52 -21.10
C THR A 143 -18.15 0.14 -20.42
N ASP A 144 -17.16 1.02 -20.54
CA ASP A 144 -15.81 0.76 -20.07
C ASP A 144 -15.35 1.74 -19.00
N PHE A 145 -14.21 1.42 -18.41
CA PHE A 145 -13.36 2.35 -17.67
C PHE A 145 -12.00 2.36 -18.36
N SER A 146 -11.69 3.47 -19.02
CA SER A 146 -10.49 3.57 -19.84
C SER A 146 -9.83 4.94 -19.71
N PHE A 147 -8.51 4.98 -19.90
CA PHE A 147 -7.72 6.19 -19.75
C PHE A 147 -6.42 6.11 -20.58
N TYR A 148 -5.81 7.27 -20.80
CA TYR A 148 -4.43 7.41 -21.25
C TYR A 148 -3.56 7.72 -20.04
N ASN A 149 -2.41 7.07 -19.94
CA ASN A 149 -1.38 7.42 -18.99
C ASN A 149 -0.52 8.53 -19.61
N GLU A 150 -0.73 9.78 -19.20
CA GLU A 150 0.09 10.94 -19.57
C GLU A 150 0.81 11.49 -18.32
N SER A 151 1.18 10.60 -17.38
CA SER A 151 1.83 10.98 -16.12
C SER A 151 3.33 11.27 -16.27
N GLY A 152 3.92 10.96 -17.42
CA GLY A 152 5.35 11.09 -17.66
C GLY A 152 6.16 9.90 -17.15
N GLN A 153 5.52 8.81 -16.71
CA GLN A 153 6.16 7.58 -16.24
C GLN A 153 5.28 6.35 -16.45
N ASP A 154 5.91 5.21 -16.60
CA ASP A 154 5.24 3.93 -16.59
C ASP A 154 4.79 3.58 -15.16
N PHE A 155 3.70 2.82 -15.03
CA PHE A 155 3.33 2.25 -13.74
C PHE A 155 2.71 0.86 -13.88
N GLY A 156 2.99 0.01 -12.90
CA GLY A 156 2.33 -1.27 -12.69
C GLY A 156 1.03 -1.10 -11.91
N ILE A 157 0.11 -2.03 -12.09
CA ILE A 157 -1.14 -2.15 -11.34
C ILE A 157 -1.03 -3.39 -10.47
N ASP A 158 -0.90 -3.22 -9.16
CA ASP A 158 -0.93 -4.30 -8.18
C ASP A 158 -2.27 -4.32 -7.47
N MET A 159 -2.93 -5.48 -7.47
CA MET A 159 -4.25 -5.61 -6.86
C MET A 159 -4.37 -6.90 -6.06
N TRP A 160 -4.95 -6.80 -4.87
CA TRP A 160 -5.19 -7.97 -4.01
C TRP A 160 -6.41 -7.80 -3.11
N ILE A 161 -6.80 -8.89 -2.45
CA ILE A 161 -7.81 -8.89 -1.39
C ILE A 161 -7.13 -9.22 -0.07
N ARG A 162 -7.35 -8.39 0.95
CA ARG A 162 -6.85 -8.62 2.30
C ARG A 162 -7.78 -8.01 3.34
N ASN A 163 -7.96 -8.67 4.47
CA ASN A 163 -8.69 -8.16 5.65
C ASN A 163 -10.08 -7.57 5.35
N GLY A 164 -10.80 -8.12 4.36
CA GLY A 164 -12.13 -7.62 3.98
C GLY A 164 -12.10 -6.36 3.10
N TYR A 165 -11.00 -6.11 2.41
CA TYR A 165 -10.86 -5.03 1.43
C TYR A 165 -10.30 -5.54 0.11
N VAL A 166 -10.66 -4.86 -0.97
CA VAL A 166 -9.96 -4.89 -2.26
C VAL A 166 -8.98 -3.73 -2.27
N TYR A 167 -7.71 -4.00 -2.55
CA TYR A 167 -6.64 -3.01 -2.65
C TYR A 167 -6.19 -2.86 -4.10
N CYS A 168 -5.72 -1.68 -4.44
CA CYS A 168 -4.97 -1.37 -5.65
C CYS A 168 -3.81 -0.45 -5.29
N GLN A 169 -2.62 -0.80 -5.72
CA GLN A 169 -1.46 0.09 -5.74
C GLN A 169 -1.04 0.31 -7.19
N LEU A 170 -0.60 1.52 -7.46
CA LEU A 170 0.08 1.86 -8.70
C LEU A 170 1.55 1.99 -8.36
N VAL A 171 2.38 1.16 -8.99
CA VAL A 171 3.81 1.05 -8.70
C VAL A 171 4.63 1.50 -9.90
N SER A 172 5.73 2.20 -9.71
CA SER A 172 6.65 2.48 -10.80
C SER A 172 7.69 1.38 -10.91
N ASP A 173 7.90 0.89 -12.13
CA ASP A 173 9.02 0.02 -12.47
C ASP A 173 10.25 0.89 -12.80
N ASP A 174 10.75 1.58 -11.79
CA ASP A 174 11.92 2.45 -11.95
C ASP A 174 13.22 1.62 -11.98
N SER A 175 13.34 0.76 -13.02
CA SER A 175 14.62 0.10 -13.36
C SER A 175 15.67 1.09 -13.91
N GLY A 176 15.33 2.36 -14.02
CA GLY A 176 16.15 3.46 -14.53
C GLY A 176 16.47 4.50 -13.48
N GLY A 177 17.47 4.26 -12.59
CA GLY A 177 18.22 5.32 -11.92
C GLY A 177 17.45 6.41 -11.17
N GLY A 178 16.18 6.18 -10.82
CA GLY A 178 15.36 7.07 -10.02
C GLY A 178 15.79 6.98 -8.55
N LYS A 179 15.99 8.11 -7.92
CA LYS A 179 16.26 8.24 -6.50
C LYS A 179 15.31 7.35 -5.71
N TRP A 180 15.86 6.48 -4.86
CA TRP A 180 15.15 6.04 -3.65
C TRP A 180 14.49 7.27 -3.04
N GLY A 181 13.30 7.15 -2.51
CA GLY A 181 12.70 8.25 -1.79
C GLY A 181 13.74 8.90 -0.89
N ASP A 182 13.65 10.19 -0.72
CA ASP A 182 14.62 10.90 0.13
C ASP A 182 14.75 10.21 1.50
N GLY A 183 13.72 9.43 1.91
CA GLY A 183 13.74 8.53 3.06
C GLY A 183 12.95 7.24 2.82
N TYR A 184 13.44 6.14 3.42
CA TYR A 184 12.83 4.80 3.34
C TYR A 184 12.98 4.04 4.64
N SER A 185 11.96 3.27 5.00
CA SER A 185 12.04 2.27 6.06
C SER A 185 11.04 1.14 5.85
N GLU A 186 11.36 -0.02 6.42
CA GLU A 186 10.46 -1.17 6.48
C GLU A 186 10.47 -1.82 7.85
N ILE A 187 9.33 -2.38 8.27
CA ILE A 187 9.17 -3.16 9.49
C ILE A 187 8.43 -4.45 9.17
N TYR A 188 9.07 -5.59 9.43
CA TYR A 188 8.44 -6.91 9.30
C TYR A 188 7.41 -7.12 10.42
N LEU A 189 6.17 -7.38 10.04
CA LEU A 189 5.05 -7.50 10.96
C LEU A 189 4.91 -8.94 11.46
N THR A 190 5.30 -9.18 12.70
CA THR A 190 5.20 -10.49 13.37
C THR A 190 4.07 -10.55 14.40
N GLY A 191 3.27 -9.49 14.48
CA GLY A 191 2.22 -9.31 15.47
C GLY A 191 0.96 -10.14 15.22
N SER A 192 0.00 -10.05 16.16
CA SER A 192 -1.32 -10.64 16.00
C SER A 192 -2.11 -9.96 14.88
N SER A 193 -3.14 -10.63 14.35
CA SER A 193 -4.05 -10.03 13.36
C SER A 193 -4.72 -8.73 13.84
N ALA A 194 -4.89 -8.57 15.16
CA ALA A 194 -5.40 -7.32 15.75
C ALA A 194 -4.36 -6.20 15.68
N GLN A 195 -3.08 -6.49 15.92
CA GLN A 195 -1.98 -5.53 15.74
C GLN A 195 -1.84 -5.12 14.28
N ILE A 196 -1.83 -6.09 13.36
CA ILE A 196 -1.73 -5.83 11.92
C ILE A 196 -2.90 -4.94 11.45
N ASN A 197 -4.14 -5.26 11.85
CA ASN A 197 -5.30 -4.39 11.56
C ASN A 197 -5.10 -2.94 12.05
N ASN A 198 -4.55 -2.76 13.24
CA ASN A 198 -4.33 -1.42 13.80
C ASN A 198 -3.22 -0.67 13.05
N ILE A 199 -2.17 -1.37 12.65
CA ILE A 199 -1.07 -0.84 11.85
C ILE A 199 -1.59 -0.41 10.47
N GLU A 200 -2.36 -1.27 9.80
CA GLU A 200 -2.96 -0.97 8.50
C GLU A 200 -3.87 0.26 8.55
N LEU A 201 -4.69 0.39 9.59
CA LEU A 201 -5.55 1.57 9.78
C LEU A 201 -4.74 2.86 9.96
N ALA A 202 -3.70 2.81 10.78
CA ALA A 202 -2.85 3.97 11.02
C ALA A 202 -2.01 4.33 9.77
N ALA A 203 -1.40 3.35 9.12
CA ALA A 203 -0.67 3.54 7.88
C ALA A 203 -1.56 4.17 6.79
N TYR A 204 -2.75 3.63 6.60
CA TYR A 204 -3.72 4.17 5.64
C TYR A 204 -4.12 5.63 5.95
N SER A 205 -4.21 6.01 7.23
CA SER A 205 -4.55 7.39 7.60
C SER A 205 -3.45 8.39 7.25
N ILE A 206 -2.21 7.91 7.16
CA ILE A 206 -1.02 8.73 6.90
C ILE A 206 -0.66 8.73 5.42
N ASP A 207 -0.99 7.64 4.71
CA ASP A 207 -0.68 7.47 3.30
C ASP A 207 -1.11 8.67 2.46
N ASP A 208 -0.23 9.13 1.55
CA ASP A 208 -0.40 10.34 0.73
C ASP A 208 -0.51 11.65 1.55
N THR A 209 0.10 11.72 2.74
CA THR A 209 0.21 12.97 3.49
C THR A 209 1.25 13.88 2.85
N ASN A 210 0.82 15.11 2.51
CA ASN A 210 1.64 16.11 1.83
C ASN A 210 1.92 17.30 2.74
N LEU A 211 3.19 17.70 2.84
CA LEU A 211 3.63 18.85 3.64
C LEU A 211 4.31 19.89 2.76
N GLN A 212 3.88 21.15 2.92
CA GLN A 212 4.54 22.31 2.34
C GLN A 212 5.59 22.88 3.30
N HIS A 213 6.50 23.70 2.79
CA HIS A 213 7.52 24.39 3.62
C HIS A 213 6.95 24.96 4.92
N GLY A 214 7.56 24.63 6.04
CA GLY A 214 7.18 25.09 7.38
C GLY A 214 6.00 24.35 8.02
N GLN A 215 5.29 23.49 7.29
CA GLN A 215 4.22 22.68 7.87
C GLN A 215 4.77 21.58 8.78
N LYS A 216 3.94 21.19 9.74
CA LYS A 216 4.24 20.10 10.68
C LYS A 216 3.43 18.87 10.35
N PHE A 217 4.06 17.72 10.47
CA PHE A 217 3.40 16.44 10.64
C PHE A 217 3.23 16.18 12.13
N SER A 218 2.02 15.86 12.58
CA SER A 218 1.72 15.32 13.91
C SER A 218 1.05 13.96 13.70
N PHE A 219 1.63 12.92 14.27
CA PHE A 219 1.10 11.58 14.15
C PHE A 219 -0.31 11.49 14.77
N ASN A 220 -0.50 12.11 15.93
CA ASN A 220 -1.78 12.09 16.63
C ASN A 220 -2.88 12.85 15.86
N ASP A 221 -2.54 13.98 15.23
CA ASP A 221 -3.49 14.77 14.45
C ASP A 221 -3.95 14.02 13.19
N VAL A 222 -3.01 13.36 12.47
CA VAL A 222 -3.31 12.66 11.23
C VAL A 222 -4.06 11.35 11.49
N VAL A 223 -3.62 10.54 12.44
CA VAL A 223 -4.22 9.23 12.74
C VAL A 223 -5.46 9.33 13.60
N GLY A 224 -5.54 10.35 14.47
CA GLY A 224 -6.66 10.57 15.36
C GLY A 224 -6.76 9.55 16.51
N PRO A 225 -7.91 9.52 17.21
CA PRO A 225 -8.11 8.66 18.37
C PRO A 225 -8.24 7.19 17.99
N ARG A 226 -7.44 6.33 18.65
CA ARG A 226 -7.41 4.88 18.43
C ARG A 226 -8.49 4.22 19.26
N THR A 227 -9.73 4.21 18.77
CA THR A 227 -10.88 3.62 19.46
C THR A 227 -11.54 2.52 18.63
N GLU A 228 -12.30 1.65 19.28
CA GLU A 228 -13.07 0.59 18.62
C GLU A 228 -14.07 1.15 17.60
N ARG A 229 -14.59 2.37 17.83
CA ARG A 229 -15.48 3.08 16.90
C ARG A 229 -14.83 3.32 15.53
N TYR A 230 -13.50 3.50 15.50
CA TYR A 230 -12.72 3.70 14.28
C TYR A 230 -12.08 2.40 13.75
N GLY A 231 -12.53 1.24 14.26
CA GLY A 231 -12.06 -0.08 13.80
C GLY A 231 -10.79 -0.57 14.49
N TYR A 232 -10.23 0.18 15.44
CA TYR A 232 -9.08 -0.27 16.20
C TYR A 232 -9.45 -1.39 17.17
N ARG A 233 -8.55 -2.35 17.32
CA ARG A 233 -8.73 -3.55 18.15
C ARG A 233 -7.77 -3.54 19.33
N ARG A 234 -8.12 -4.29 20.36
CA ARG A 234 -7.21 -4.53 21.50
C ARG A 234 -6.06 -5.42 21.06
N ALA A 235 -4.84 -4.94 21.26
CA ALA A 235 -3.62 -5.67 20.94
C ALA A 235 -2.46 -5.18 21.83
N LEU A 236 -1.30 -5.86 21.79
CA LEU A 236 -0.13 -5.47 22.55
C LEU A 236 0.49 -4.17 21.99
N ASN A 237 0.82 -3.23 22.87
CA ASN A 237 1.65 -2.06 22.55
C ASN A 237 3.15 -2.40 22.70
N GLY A 238 4.03 -1.42 22.44
CA GLY A 238 5.49 -1.58 22.56
C GLY A 238 6.02 -1.97 23.96
N ARG A 239 5.19 -1.86 25.01
CA ARG A 239 5.49 -2.32 26.37
C ARG A 239 4.98 -3.73 26.66
N GLY A 240 4.32 -4.38 25.70
CA GLY A 240 3.65 -5.67 25.92
C GLY A 240 2.33 -5.56 26.69
N VAL A 241 1.70 -4.38 26.74
CA VAL A 241 0.41 -4.14 27.41
C VAL A 241 -0.73 -4.16 26.40
N MET A 242 -1.84 -4.84 26.73
CA MET A 242 -3.05 -4.90 25.90
C MET A 242 -3.81 -3.58 25.95
N VAL A 243 -3.83 -2.84 24.85
CA VAL A 243 -4.56 -1.56 24.68
C VAL A 243 -5.32 -1.55 23.36
N VAL A 244 -6.35 -0.72 23.24
CA VAL A 244 -6.99 -0.44 21.94
C VAL A 244 -5.99 0.35 21.08
N GLY A 245 -5.79 -0.07 19.84
CA GLY A 245 -4.76 0.52 18.96
C GLY A 245 -3.33 0.01 19.23
N GLY A 246 -3.16 -1.08 20.01
CA GLY A 246 -1.84 -1.70 20.17
C GLY A 246 -1.24 -2.09 18.81
N GLY A 247 0.04 -1.80 18.59
CA GLY A 247 0.76 -1.95 17.34
C GLY A 247 0.98 -0.64 16.57
N VAL A 248 0.10 0.37 16.71
CA VAL A 248 0.16 1.64 15.94
C VAL A 248 1.51 2.37 16.06
N ALA A 249 2.20 2.26 17.19
CA ALA A 249 3.52 2.84 17.39
C ALA A 249 4.58 2.34 16.38
N GLN A 250 4.39 1.17 15.76
CA GLN A 250 5.27 0.69 14.69
C GLN A 250 5.23 1.62 13.47
N VAL A 251 4.05 2.19 13.16
CA VAL A 251 3.92 3.14 12.04
C VAL A 251 4.71 4.43 12.32
N ALA A 252 4.63 4.97 13.55
CA ALA A 252 5.43 6.13 13.94
C ALA A 252 6.94 5.83 13.91
N SER A 253 7.33 4.61 14.31
CA SER A 253 8.73 4.17 14.24
C SER A 253 9.20 4.03 12.79
N ALA A 254 8.39 3.51 11.88
CA ALA A 254 8.71 3.45 10.46
C ALA A 254 8.90 4.86 9.88
N ILE A 255 7.98 5.79 10.15
CA ILE A 255 8.11 7.18 9.70
C ILE A 255 9.38 7.80 10.28
N HIS A 256 9.66 7.62 11.58
CA HIS A 256 10.87 8.13 12.21
C HIS A 256 12.15 7.62 11.52
N MET A 257 12.22 6.33 11.26
CA MET A 257 13.37 5.74 10.56
C MET A 257 13.53 6.29 9.14
N ALA A 258 12.43 6.54 8.44
CA ALA A 258 12.46 7.11 7.10
C ALA A 258 12.90 8.59 7.07
N VAL A 259 12.52 9.40 8.09
CA VAL A 259 12.79 10.85 8.07
C VAL A 259 14.00 11.29 8.88
N LYS A 260 14.48 10.50 9.84
CA LYS A 260 15.48 10.93 10.85
C LYS A 260 16.81 11.42 10.28
N ASN A 261 17.15 11.07 9.05
CA ASN A 261 18.39 11.43 8.39
C ASN A 261 18.18 12.44 7.24
N LEU A 262 16.97 12.97 7.06
CA LEU A 262 16.69 13.94 6.03
C LEU A 262 17.01 15.36 6.49
N ASP A 263 17.85 16.07 5.73
CA ASP A 263 18.23 17.47 6.02
C ASP A 263 17.03 18.43 5.95
N CYS A 264 15.97 18.05 5.22
CA CYS A 264 14.75 18.83 5.07
C CYS A 264 13.69 18.57 6.18
N VAL A 265 14.03 17.79 7.22
CA VAL A 265 13.11 17.45 8.32
C VAL A 265 13.72 17.81 9.68
N GLU A 266 12.98 18.60 10.45
CA GLU A 266 13.28 18.92 11.84
C GLU A 266 12.33 18.17 12.78
N ILE A 267 12.83 17.17 13.53
CA ILE A 267 12.04 16.45 14.53
C ILE A 267 11.84 17.36 15.73
N THR A 268 10.58 17.75 16.02
CA THR A 268 10.24 18.70 17.08
C THR A 268 9.69 18.03 18.34
N GLU A 269 9.11 16.83 18.21
CA GLU A 269 8.65 16.03 19.34
C GLU A 269 8.90 14.55 19.09
N LYS A 270 9.56 13.88 20.03
CA LYS A 270 9.84 12.45 19.98
C LYS A 270 9.98 11.89 21.39
N THR A 271 9.15 10.90 21.70
CA THR A 271 9.28 10.08 22.90
C THR A 271 9.59 8.65 22.50
N ILE A 272 10.58 8.02 23.14
CA ILE A 272 10.91 6.60 22.94
C ILE A 272 10.39 5.75 24.10
N TYR A 273 10.13 4.48 23.82
CA TYR A 273 9.76 3.53 24.89
C TYR A 273 10.91 3.33 25.88
N ARG A 274 10.65 3.58 27.17
CA ARG A 274 11.62 3.29 28.25
C ARG A 274 11.74 1.79 28.54
N ASN A 275 10.63 1.07 28.44
CA ASN A 275 10.53 -0.38 28.62
C ASN A 275 9.99 -0.98 27.31
N TYR A 276 10.89 -1.15 26.37
CA TYR A 276 10.57 -1.74 25.07
C TYR A 276 10.58 -3.27 25.17
N ASN A 277 9.52 -3.90 24.70
CA ASN A 277 9.32 -5.35 24.78
C ASN A 277 8.80 -5.93 23.44
N GLN A 278 9.34 -5.41 22.34
CA GLN A 278 9.02 -5.84 20.98
C GLN A 278 10.30 -5.75 20.14
N ASP A 279 10.38 -6.53 19.06
CA ASP A 279 11.60 -6.66 18.25
C ASP A 279 11.45 -6.07 16.83
N TYR A 280 10.55 -5.08 16.64
CA TYR A 280 10.31 -4.52 15.31
C TYR A 280 11.30 -3.42 14.89
N VAL A 281 12.15 -2.93 15.78
CA VAL A 281 13.30 -2.04 15.48
C VAL A 281 14.57 -2.60 16.07
N SER A 282 15.69 -2.42 15.38
CA SER A 282 17.01 -2.87 15.82
C SER A 282 17.66 -1.92 16.83
N ASP A 283 17.33 -0.62 16.80
CA ASP A 283 17.78 0.39 17.74
C ASP A 283 16.58 0.90 18.56
N ILE A 284 16.69 0.83 19.88
CA ILE A 284 15.65 1.32 20.79
C ILE A 284 15.36 2.82 20.60
N SER A 285 16.31 3.59 20.10
CA SER A 285 16.10 5.02 19.79
C SER A 285 15.08 5.26 18.69
N ASP A 286 14.77 4.23 17.89
CA ASP A 286 13.76 4.23 16.83
C ASP A 286 12.39 3.71 17.32
N ALA A 287 12.31 3.18 18.55
CA ALA A 287 11.06 2.70 19.14
C ALA A 287 10.20 3.87 19.66
N ILE A 288 9.43 4.48 18.78
CA ILE A 288 8.60 5.64 19.11
C ILE A 288 7.44 5.23 20.03
N ALA A 289 7.26 5.97 21.12
CA ALA A 289 6.12 5.84 22.02
C ALA A 289 5.06 6.88 21.69
N LEU A 290 3.81 6.43 21.65
CA LEU A 290 2.64 7.25 21.38
C LEU A 290 1.57 7.03 22.45
N ASP A 291 0.91 8.11 22.86
CA ASP A 291 -0.33 8.04 23.66
C ASP A 291 -1.22 9.23 23.29
N TYR A 292 -2.36 8.95 22.68
CA TYR A 292 -3.32 9.97 22.27
C TYR A 292 -4.00 10.64 23.47
N GLY A 293 -4.23 9.88 24.56
CA GLY A 293 -4.90 10.38 25.77
C GLY A 293 -3.98 11.26 26.63
N ASP A 294 -2.69 10.90 26.68
CA ASP A 294 -1.67 11.62 27.45
C ASP A 294 -0.87 12.62 26.56
N ASP A 295 -1.32 12.86 25.34
CA ASP A 295 -0.73 13.80 24.37
C ASP A 295 0.76 13.51 24.08
N ILE A 296 1.15 12.21 24.09
CA ILE A 296 2.48 11.78 23.66
C ILE A 296 2.44 11.56 22.17
N ASP A 297 3.14 12.41 21.42
CA ASP A 297 3.09 12.44 19.96
C ASP A 297 4.47 12.21 19.32
N TYR A 298 4.46 12.04 18.01
CA TYR A 298 5.62 12.12 17.16
C TYR A 298 5.40 13.24 16.14
N VAL A 299 6.19 14.32 16.24
CA VAL A 299 6.02 15.53 15.45
C VAL A 299 7.33 15.92 14.78
N PHE A 300 7.26 16.24 13.50
CA PHE A 300 8.35 16.90 12.80
C PHE A 300 7.85 18.04 11.91
N ARG A 301 8.76 18.96 11.57
CA ARG A 301 8.51 20.07 10.65
C ARG A 301 9.26 19.81 9.35
N TYR A 302 8.59 20.02 8.22
CA TYR A 302 9.26 20.05 6.94
C TYR A 302 9.88 21.43 6.69
N THR A 303 11.17 21.47 6.37
CA THR A 303 11.98 22.68 6.16
C THR A 303 12.49 22.81 4.73
N GLY A 304 12.21 21.84 3.85
CA GLY A 304 12.57 21.88 2.43
C GLY A 304 11.74 22.88 1.63
N TYR A 305 12.03 23.02 0.36
CA TYR A 305 11.41 24.01 -0.52
C TYR A 305 10.34 23.45 -1.46
N GLY A 306 10.29 22.12 -1.58
CA GLY A 306 9.30 21.41 -2.40
C GLY A 306 8.05 21.03 -1.60
N THR A 307 7.47 19.90 -1.99
CA THR A 307 6.40 19.21 -1.26
C THR A 307 6.96 17.91 -0.72
N LEU A 308 6.94 17.70 0.60
CA LEU A 308 7.28 16.42 1.20
C LEU A 308 6.04 15.53 1.20
N CYS A 309 6.13 14.36 0.59
CA CYS A 309 5.06 13.36 0.53
C CYS A 309 5.46 12.15 1.38
N ILE A 310 4.51 11.67 2.20
CA ILE A 310 4.66 10.50 3.06
C ILE A 310 3.76 9.40 2.52
N TYR A 311 4.34 8.29 2.11
CA TYR A 311 3.61 7.08 1.71
C TYR A 311 3.83 5.99 2.73
N THR A 312 2.73 5.40 3.20
CA THR A 312 2.77 4.31 4.18
C THR A 312 1.76 3.23 3.82
N HIS A 313 2.23 2.00 3.68
CA HIS A 313 1.37 0.87 3.37
C HIS A 313 1.90 -0.42 3.99
N VAL A 314 1.07 -1.46 4.01
CA VAL A 314 1.47 -2.80 4.42
C VAL A 314 1.34 -3.73 3.23
N GLN A 315 2.44 -4.38 2.85
CA GLN A 315 2.51 -5.38 1.78
C GLN A 315 3.26 -6.62 2.27
N ASP A 316 2.72 -7.82 2.02
CA ASP A 316 3.35 -9.12 2.37
C ASP A 316 3.87 -9.20 3.81
N ASP A 317 3.09 -8.70 4.77
CA ASP A 317 3.44 -8.59 6.19
C ASP A 317 4.64 -7.63 6.47
N VAL A 318 4.93 -6.72 5.55
CA VAL A 318 5.91 -5.65 5.74
C VAL A 318 5.18 -4.31 5.76
N LEU A 319 5.40 -3.51 6.81
CA LEU A 319 5.03 -2.09 6.85
C LEU A 319 6.15 -1.31 6.16
N ILE A 320 5.81 -0.60 5.11
CA ILE A 320 6.72 0.22 4.32
C ILE A 320 6.38 1.69 4.54
N CYS A 321 7.40 2.51 4.71
CA CYS A 321 7.28 3.97 4.73
C CYS A 321 8.30 4.57 3.77
N GLU A 322 7.81 5.39 2.84
CA GLU A 322 8.60 6.10 1.83
C GLU A 322 8.36 7.60 1.93
N ILE A 323 9.40 8.36 1.80
CA ILE A 323 9.37 9.83 1.85
C ILE A 323 9.97 10.37 0.55
N TYR A 324 9.25 11.27 -0.09
CA TYR A 324 9.70 11.93 -1.32
C TYR A 324 9.58 13.43 -1.19
N GLU A 325 10.57 14.17 -1.69
CA GLU A 325 10.51 15.61 -1.85
C GLU A 325 10.39 15.96 -3.34
N TYR A 326 9.29 16.59 -3.73
CA TYR A 326 9.02 17.03 -5.10
C TYR A 326 9.20 18.55 -5.22
N TYR A 327 9.85 18.99 -6.32
CA TYR A 327 10.14 20.39 -6.61
C TYR A 327 9.28 20.91 -7.75
#